data_dbc81a0acfa6ae2ab45ee251d2fc7d15
#
_entry.id   dbc81a0acfa6ae2ab45ee251d2fc7d15
#
_cell.length_a   1.000
_cell.length_b   1.000
_cell.length_c   1.000
_cell.angle_alpha   90.00
_cell.angle_beta   90.00
_cell.angle_gamma   90.00
#
_symmetry.space_group_name_H-M   'P 1'
#
loop_
_entity.id
_entity.type
_entity.pdbx_description
1 polymer ?
#
loop_
_entity_poly.entity_id
_entity_poly.type
_entity_poly.pdbx_seq_one_letter_code
_entity_poly.pdbx_strand_id
1 'polypeptide(L)'
;MQRERALGSIERGCWLIDQTAPMNVVAIAAVRGAIELPRLHAALAAVQRRHPLLRVCVQVQADGPAFFSDRCAIPVVRMARRSATHWQQLATAERNQPIAWDRP
;
A
#
# COMPACT_ATOMS: atom_id res chain seq x y z
N MET A 1 12.40 8.74 -11.12
CA MET A 1 11.13 9.08 -10.44
C MET A 1 10.57 10.30 -11.12
N GLN A 2 9.35 10.22 -11.59
CA GLN A 2 8.71 11.27 -12.37
C GLN A 2 7.47 11.77 -11.64
N ARG A 3 7.31 13.10 -11.58
CA ARG A 3 6.10 13.70 -11.02
C ARG A 3 4.91 13.40 -11.92
N GLU A 4 3.84 12.87 -11.33
CA GLU A 4 2.60 12.57 -12.03
C GLU A 4 1.60 13.73 -11.91
N ARG A 5 1.24 14.08 -10.69
CA ARG A 5 0.34 15.19 -10.38
C ARG A 5 0.36 15.57 -8.91
N ALA A 6 -0.15 16.74 -8.58
CA ALA A 6 -0.46 17.11 -7.20
C ALA A 6 -1.58 16.20 -6.63
N LEU A 7 -1.63 16.06 -5.32
CA LEU A 7 -2.74 15.42 -4.64
C LEU A 7 -4.01 16.25 -4.83
N GLY A 8 -5.13 15.58 -5.12
CA GLY A 8 -6.45 16.21 -5.07
C GLY A 8 -6.84 16.58 -3.63
N SER A 9 -7.90 17.37 -3.46
CA SER A 9 -8.31 17.89 -2.16
C SER A 9 -8.62 16.78 -1.14
N ILE A 10 -9.32 15.73 -1.56
CA ILE A 10 -9.63 14.58 -0.67
C ILE A 10 -8.36 13.80 -0.35
N GLU A 11 -7.52 13.52 -1.33
CA GLU A 11 -6.25 12.83 -1.16
C GLU A 11 -5.32 13.60 -0.21
N ARG A 12 -5.25 14.92 -0.36
CA ARG A 12 -4.49 15.78 0.54
C ARG A 12 -5.04 15.76 1.96
N GLY A 13 -6.37 15.78 2.12
CA GLY A 13 -7.02 15.66 3.41
C GLY A 13 -6.68 14.34 4.11
N CYS A 14 -6.76 13.22 3.40
CA CYS A 14 -6.37 11.90 3.91
C CYS A 14 -4.89 11.87 4.29
N TRP A 15 -4.02 12.43 3.46
CA TRP A 15 -2.58 12.50 3.73
C TRP A 15 -2.29 13.33 5.00
N LEU A 16 -2.97 14.46 5.20
CA LEU A 16 -2.81 15.30 6.37
C LEU A 16 -3.29 14.59 7.65
N ILE A 17 -4.43 13.91 7.61
CA ILE A 17 -4.95 13.14 8.75
C ILE A 17 -3.98 12.02 9.11
N ASP A 18 -3.42 11.33 8.14
CA ASP A 18 -2.48 10.23 8.36
C ASP A 18 -1.18 10.68 9.03
N GLN A 19 -0.81 11.97 8.92
CA GLN A 19 0.34 12.54 9.66
C GLN A 19 0.12 12.55 11.18
N THR A 20 -1.12 12.55 11.63
CA THR A 20 -1.47 12.60 13.06
C THR A 20 -1.93 11.26 13.61
N ALA A 21 -2.61 10.46 12.80
CA ALA A 21 -3.11 9.13 13.19
C ALA A 21 -3.18 8.23 11.95
N PRO A 22 -2.77 6.95 12.04
CA PRO A 22 -2.82 6.04 10.90
C PRO A 22 -4.22 5.99 10.28
N MET A 23 -4.29 6.22 8.97
CA MET A 23 -5.52 6.22 8.18
C MET A 23 -5.37 5.24 7.01
N ASN A 24 -5.20 3.98 7.32
CA ASN A 24 -5.07 2.92 6.33
C ASN A 24 -6.27 1.98 6.34
N VAL A 25 -6.46 1.29 5.23
CA VAL A 25 -7.48 0.26 5.07
C VAL A 25 -6.78 -1.08 4.90
N VAL A 26 -7.17 -2.06 5.71
CA VAL A 26 -6.69 -3.43 5.62
C VAL A 26 -7.80 -4.30 5.07
N ALA A 27 -7.56 -4.93 3.92
CA ALA A 27 -8.47 -5.92 3.34
C ALA A 27 -7.96 -7.32 3.65
N ILE A 28 -8.87 -8.20 4.05
CA ILE A 28 -8.57 -9.59 4.41
C ILE A 28 -9.41 -10.51 3.55
N ALA A 29 -8.77 -11.51 2.96
CA ALA A 29 -9.45 -12.55 2.20
C ALA A 29 -8.99 -13.93 2.68
N ALA A 30 -9.95 -14.81 2.96
CA ALA A 30 -9.68 -16.22 3.19
C ALA A 30 -9.74 -16.94 1.85
N VAL A 31 -8.67 -17.63 1.49
CA VAL A 31 -8.54 -18.31 0.21
C VAL A 31 -8.20 -19.78 0.46
N ARG A 32 -8.83 -20.69 -0.29
CA ARG A 32 -8.48 -22.11 -0.31
C ARG A 32 -7.54 -22.40 -1.49
N GLY A 33 -6.60 -23.29 -1.28
CA GLY A 33 -5.62 -23.69 -2.27
C GLY A 33 -4.22 -23.16 -1.98
N ALA A 34 -3.27 -23.55 -2.80
CA ALA A 34 -1.89 -23.09 -2.70
C ALA A 34 -1.71 -21.78 -3.46
N ILE A 35 -1.10 -20.80 -2.79
CA ILE A 35 -0.66 -19.57 -3.44
C ILE A 35 0.83 -19.71 -3.74
N GLU A 36 1.16 -19.71 -5.02
CA GLU A 36 2.54 -19.75 -5.48
C GLU A 36 3.10 -18.32 -5.53
N LEU A 37 4.17 -18.04 -4.79
CA LEU A 37 4.76 -16.69 -4.73
C LEU A 37 5.12 -16.10 -6.10
N PRO A 38 5.75 -16.84 -7.04
CA PRO A 38 6.03 -16.28 -8.36
C PRO A 38 4.78 -15.82 -9.11
N ARG A 39 3.68 -16.56 -9.00
CA ARG A 39 2.40 -16.18 -9.62
C ARG A 39 1.78 -14.96 -8.94
N LEU A 40 1.87 -14.87 -7.62
CA LEU A 40 1.39 -13.71 -6.88
C LEU A 40 2.18 -12.46 -7.25
N HIS A 41 3.50 -12.54 -7.32
CA HIS A 41 4.35 -11.42 -7.76
C HIS A 41 4.02 -10.98 -9.18
N ALA A 42 3.81 -11.92 -10.09
CA ALA A 42 3.41 -11.60 -11.46
C ALA A 42 2.05 -10.92 -11.54
N ALA A 43 1.08 -11.38 -10.72
CA ALA A 43 -0.24 -10.78 -10.64
C ALA A 43 -0.18 -9.34 -10.08
N LEU A 44 0.58 -9.12 -9.01
CA LEU A 44 0.78 -7.78 -8.43
C LEU A 44 1.44 -6.82 -9.43
N ALA A 45 2.45 -7.28 -10.14
CA ALA A 45 3.10 -6.50 -11.19
C ALA A 45 2.12 -6.14 -12.33
N ALA A 46 1.24 -7.08 -12.70
CA ALA A 46 0.20 -6.83 -13.72
C ALA A 46 -0.82 -5.79 -13.24
N VAL A 47 -1.26 -5.87 -11.97
CA VAL A 47 -2.17 -4.91 -11.37
C VAL A 47 -1.53 -3.51 -11.30
N GLN A 48 -0.26 -3.41 -10.90
CA GLN A 48 0.47 -2.15 -10.88
C GLN A 48 0.59 -1.53 -12.28
N ARG A 49 0.78 -2.33 -13.33
CA ARG A 49 0.80 -1.82 -14.71
C ARG A 49 -0.56 -1.28 -15.13
N ARG A 50 -1.64 -1.92 -14.73
CA ARG A 50 -3.01 -1.51 -15.07
C ARG A 50 -3.48 -0.29 -14.26
N HIS A 51 -3.01 -0.14 -13.04
CA HIS A 51 -3.44 0.90 -12.11
C HIS A 51 -2.23 1.76 -11.68
N PRO A 52 -1.96 2.86 -12.39
CA PRO A 52 -0.77 3.67 -12.14
C PRO A 52 -0.62 4.17 -10.71
N LEU A 53 -1.72 4.43 -9.99
CA LEU A 53 -1.67 4.87 -8.59
C LEU A 53 -1.13 3.81 -7.62
N LEU A 54 -1.00 2.55 -8.04
CA LEU A 54 -0.32 1.51 -7.26
C LEU A 54 1.20 1.52 -7.46
N ARG A 55 1.73 2.50 -8.21
CA ARG A 55 3.17 2.67 -8.48
C ARG A 55 3.67 4.05 -8.09
N VAL A 56 2.97 4.73 -7.22
CA VAL A 56 3.34 6.09 -6.84
C VAL A 56 3.73 6.15 -5.37
N CYS A 57 4.59 7.10 -5.07
CA CYS A 57 4.84 7.57 -3.73
C CYS A 57 4.43 9.04 -3.63
N VAL A 58 4.36 9.57 -2.41
CA VAL A 58 4.06 10.96 -2.16
C VAL A 58 5.34 11.69 -1.74
N GLN A 59 5.63 12.79 -2.41
CA GLN A 59 6.72 13.68 -2.00
C GLN A 59 6.18 15.09 -1.83
N VAL A 60 6.68 15.77 -0.81
CA VAL A 60 6.34 17.17 -0.56
C VAL A 60 7.22 18.06 -1.41
N GLN A 61 6.59 18.89 -2.23
CA GLN A 61 7.25 19.88 -3.07
C GLN A 61 6.94 21.31 -2.56
N ALA A 62 7.54 22.32 -3.16
CA ALA A 62 7.28 23.71 -2.80
C ALA A 62 5.80 24.10 -2.92
N ASP A 63 5.09 23.49 -3.88
CA ASP A 63 3.66 23.71 -4.14
C ASP A 63 2.75 22.70 -3.41
N GLY A 64 3.31 21.86 -2.53
CA GLY A 64 2.58 20.88 -1.72
C GLY A 64 2.89 19.42 -2.07
N PRO A 65 2.15 18.48 -1.48
CA PRO A 65 2.35 17.06 -1.74
C PRO A 65 1.90 16.68 -3.16
N ALA A 66 2.70 15.84 -3.81
CA ALA A 66 2.43 15.36 -5.16
C ALA A 66 2.75 13.87 -5.29
N PHE A 67 2.08 13.21 -6.23
CA PHE A 67 2.39 11.84 -6.62
C PHE A 67 3.58 11.80 -7.57
N PHE A 68 4.47 10.88 -7.29
CA PHE A 68 5.62 10.56 -8.14
C PHE A 68 5.59 9.08 -8.49
N SER A 69 5.78 8.76 -9.76
CA SER A 69 5.89 7.37 -10.19
C SER A 69 7.17 6.73 -9.66
N ASP A 70 7.02 5.52 -9.15
CA ASP A 70 8.13 4.69 -8.69
C ASP A 70 8.01 3.30 -9.31
N ARG A 71 9.15 2.62 -9.39
CA ARG A 71 9.21 1.24 -9.90
C ARG A 71 9.24 0.20 -8.79
N CYS A 72 9.00 0.61 -7.56
CA CYS A 72 8.99 -0.30 -6.44
C CYS A 72 7.85 -1.33 -6.57
N ALA A 73 8.19 -2.58 -6.37
CA ALA A 73 7.21 -3.66 -6.29
C ALA A 73 6.43 -3.57 -4.98
N ILE A 74 5.16 -3.97 -5.01
CA ILE A 74 4.37 -4.16 -3.80
C ILE A 74 5.03 -5.27 -2.96
N PRO A 75 5.42 -4.99 -1.70
CA PRO A 75 6.05 -5.99 -0.87
C PRO A 75 5.09 -7.11 -0.49
N VAL A 76 5.58 -8.33 -0.49
CA VAL A 76 4.83 -9.51 -0.05
C VAL A 76 5.55 -10.15 1.12
N VAL A 77 4.85 -10.31 2.22
CA VAL A 77 5.36 -10.99 3.41
C VAL A 77 4.61 -12.30 3.60
N ARG A 78 5.35 -13.41 3.64
CA ARG A 78 4.80 -14.74 3.91
C ARG A 78 5.04 -15.11 5.36
N MET A 79 3.97 -15.51 6.04
CA MET A 79 4.03 -15.96 7.43
C MET A 79 3.30 -17.27 7.60
N ALA A 80 3.83 -18.15 8.46
CA ALA A 80 3.11 -19.33 8.91
C ALA A 80 1.97 -18.93 9.85
N ARG A 81 0.80 -19.55 9.67
CA ARG A 81 -0.33 -19.35 10.57
C ARG A 81 -0.02 -20.01 11.93
N ARG A 82 -0.15 -19.26 13.00
CA ARG A 82 0.07 -19.73 14.37
C ARG A 82 -1.20 -20.29 15.02
N SER A 83 -2.37 -19.79 14.60
CA SER A 83 -3.68 -20.17 15.12
C SER A 83 -4.77 -19.82 14.13
N ALA A 84 -5.99 -20.27 14.36
CA ALA A 84 -7.15 -19.91 13.52
C ALA A 84 -7.46 -18.40 13.54
N THR A 85 -7.03 -17.67 14.57
CA THR A 85 -7.28 -16.25 14.78
C THR A 85 -6.04 -15.37 14.60
N HIS A 86 -4.91 -15.93 14.19
CA HIS A 86 -3.65 -15.19 14.01
C HIS A 86 -3.80 -14.02 13.03
N TRP A 87 -4.60 -14.18 12.00
CA TRP A 87 -4.89 -13.11 11.03
C TRP A 87 -5.47 -11.85 11.66
N GLN A 88 -6.24 -11.98 12.76
CA GLN A 88 -6.81 -10.83 13.48
C GLN A 88 -5.71 -9.98 14.12
N GLN A 89 -4.72 -10.62 14.71
CA GLN A 89 -3.55 -9.94 15.29
C GLN A 89 -2.74 -9.21 14.20
N LEU A 90 -2.51 -9.88 13.08
CA LEU A 90 -1.79 -9.29 11.95
C LEU A 90 -2.55 -8.10 11.35
N ALA A 91 -3.86 -8.22 11.16
CA ALA A 91 -4.70 -7.16 10.64
C ALA A 91 -4.72 -5.94 11.59
N THR A 92 -4.81 -6.16 12.89
CA THR A 92 -4.77 -5.09 13.89
C THR A 92 -3.42 -4.38 13.89
N ALA A 93 -2.33 -5.14 13.82
CA ALA A 93 -0.98 -4.58 13.74
C ALA A 93 -0.80 -3.71 12.49
N GLU A 94 -1.20 -4.21 11.33
CA GLU A 94 -1.12 -3.45 10.07
C GLU A 94 -1.98 -2.19 10.08
N ARG A 95 -3.21 -2.27 10.60
CA ARG A 95 -4.09 -1.10 10.69
C ARG A 95 -3.52 0.02 11.56
N ASN A 96 -2.74 -0.32 12.57
CA ASN A 96 -2.15 0.64 13.49
C ASN A 96 -0.76 1.12 13.06
N GLN A 97 -0.23 0.63 11.93
CA GLN A 97 1.04 1.08 11.41
C GLN A 97 0.87 2.31 10.52
N PRO A 98 1.78 3.30 10.63
CA PRO A 98 1.82 4.41 9.68
C PRO A 98 2.09 3.93 8.26
N ILE A 99 1.44 4.56 7.29
CA ILE A 99 1.73 4.33 5.88
C ILE A 99 3.07 4.97 5.54
N ALA A 100 3.92 4.23 4.86
CA ALA A 100 5.15 4.76 4.30
C ALA A 100 4.83 5.46 2.97
N TRP A 101 4.71 6.79 3.00
CA TRP A 101 4.33 7.58 1.83
C TRP A 101 5.44 7.71 0.78
N ASP A 102 6.68 7.40 1.16
CA ASP A 102 7.86 7.47 0.31
C ASP A 102 8.02 6.27 -0.63
N ARG A 103 7.10 5.33 -0.59
CA ARG A 103 7.07 4.13 -1.43
C ARG A 103 5.63 3.67 -1.67
N PRO A 104 5.37 2.90 -2.74
CA PRO A 104 4.06 2.31 -3.02
C PRO A 104 3.60 1.33 -1.95
#